data_61a45ee31e5b6086e02854ffd1a5ea98
#
_entry.id   61a45ee31e5b6086e02854ffd1a5ea98
#
_cell.length_a   1.000
_cell.length_b   1.000
_cell.length_c   1.000
_cell.angle_alpha   90.00
_cell.angle_beta   90.00
_cell.angle_gamma   90.00
#
_symmetry.space_group_name_H-M   'P 1'
#
loop_
_entity.id
_entity.type
_entity.pdbx_description
1 polymer ?
#
loop_
_entity_poly.entity_id
_entity_poly.type
_entity_poly.pdbx_seq_one_letter_code
_entity_poly.pdbx_strand_id
1 'polypeptide(L)'
;PPWFLGAPAEAGAGRVAGSAQGQPRAPQCAAFGFNMDFAPSMDIWSNPENTVIGDRAFGTDAATVTGAANEAALGILSGGVIPVAKHFPGHGDTAVDSHYGLPVVDKTLEELEERELVPFRQAIDTTCVYGTYGDAAIPAVMVAHILMTQLDPDWPASLSHKVVTGLLREELGFDGVVCTDDLTMGALSETWGVGEAAVLAVEAGCDLLLV
;
A
#
# COMPACT_ATOMS: atom_id res chain seq x y z
N PRO A 1 18.13 -15.31 -7.01
CA PRO A 1 18.60 -14.90 -5.70
C PRO A 1 17.47 -15.08 -4.70
N PRO A 2 17.69 -15.65 -3.50
CA PRO A 2 16.61 -16.04 -2.56
C PRO A 2 15.99 -14.87 -1.77
N TRP A 3 15.92 -13.70 -2.35
CA TRP A 3 15.49 -12.45 -1.69
C TRP A 3 13.99 -12.15 -1.85
N PHE A 4 13.32 -12.83 -2.76
CA PHE A 4 11.87 -12.77 -2.93
C PHE A 4 11.24 -14.01 -2.32
N LEU A 5 11.02 -13.98 -1.01
CA LEU A 5 9.92 -14.73 -0.45
C LEU A 5 8.68 -13.90 -0.74
N GLY A 6 8.01 -14.18 -1.87
CA GLY A 6 6.65 -13.75 -2.10
C GLY A 6 5.78 -14.19 -0.92
N ALA A 7 4.66 -13.51 -0.68
CA ALA A 7 3.66 -14.02 0.23
C ALA A 7 3.33 -15.45 -0.20
N PRO A 8 3.21 -16.43 0.71
CA PRO A 8 2.89 -17.79 0.31
C PRO A 8 1.51 -17.80 -0.35
N ALA A 9 1.43 -18.43 -1.52
CA ALA A 9 0.20 -18.63 -2.26
C ALA A 9 -0.85 -19.51 -1.53
N GLU A 10 -0.59 -19.89 -0.29
CA GLU A 10 -1.50 -20.67 0.54
C GLU A 10 -2.04 -19.81 1.69
N ALA A 11 -3.14 -19.14 1.43
CA ALA A 11 -3.94 -18.38 2.40
C ALA A 11 -4.67 -19.28 3.42
N GLY A 12 -3.98 -20.26 3.99
CA GLY A 12 -4.57 -21.15 5.00
C GLY A 12 -4.02 -20.98 6.41
N ALA A 13 -2.99 -20.16 6.60
CA ALA A 13 -2.23 -20.10 7.85
C ALA A 13 -2.42 -18.81 8.67
N GLY A 14 -3.32 -17.91 8.28
CA GLY A 14 -3.75 -16.78 9.11
C GLY A 14 -2.63 -15.91 9.71
N ARG A 15 -2.90 -15.35 10.87
CA ARG A 15 -2.04 -14.41 11.60
C ARG A 15 -0.58 -14.83 11.76
N VAL A 16 -0.32 -16.14 11.98
CA VAL A 16 1.03 -16.65 12.22
C VAL A 16 1.94 -16.53 11.00
N ALA A 17 1.39 -16.61 9.79
CA ALA A 17 2.19 -16.51 8.56
C ALA A 17 2.66 -15.08 8.28
N GLY A 18 1.81 -14.07 8.55
CA GLY A 18 2.14 -12.67 8.33
C GLY A 18 3.29 -12.19 9.23
N SER A 19 3.20 -12.44 10.53
CA SER A 19 4.25 -12.07 11.49
C SER A 19 5.56 -12.83 11.24
N ALA A 20 5.46 -14.12 10.87
CA ALA A 20 6.63 -14.93 10.53
C ALA A 20 7.35 -14.46 9.25
N GLN A 21 6.67 -13.79 8.33
CA GLN A 21 7.30 -13.18 7.15
C GLN A 21 7.95 -11.83 7.45
N GLY A 22 7.32 -11.01 8.29
CA GLY A 22 7.87 -9.70 8.68
C GLY A 22 9.11 -9.82 9.57
N GLN A 23 9.11 -10.76 10.50
CA GLN A 23 10.21 -10.94 11.46
C GLN A 23 11.58 -11.27 10.84
N PRO A 24 11.71 -12.18 9.83
CA PRO A 24 13.00 -12.43 9.20
C PRO A 24 13.53 -11.28 8.35
N ARG A 25 12.63 -10.45 7.76
CA ARG A 25 13.00 -9.34 6.86
C ARG A 25 13.55 -8.15 7.62
N ALA A 26 12.94 -7.78 8.72
CA ALA A 26 13.32 -6.60 9.47
C ALA A 26 14.77 -6.66 10.00
N PRO A 27 15.25 -7.75 10.64
CA PRO A 27 16.66 -7.86 11.04
C PRO A 27 17.63 -7.80 9.86
N GLN A 28 17.24 -8.34 8.70
CA GLN A 28 18.07 -8.28 7.49
C GLN A 28 18.16 -6.84 6.97
N CYS A 29 17.04 -6.14 6.85
CA CYS A 29 17.01 -4.73 6.47
C CYS A 29 17.86 -3.89 7.42
N ALA A 30 17.66 -4.04 8.72
CA ALA A 30 18.42 -3.32 9.75
C ALA A 30 19.91 -3.62 9.70
N ALA A 31 20.31 -4.89 9.48
CA ALA A 31 21.71 -5.29 9.37
C ALA A 31 22.43 -4.65 8.18
N PHE A 32 21.69 -4.36 7.09
CA PHE A 32 22.21 -3.63 5.93
C PHE A 32 22.08 -2.10 6.07
N GLY A 33 21.56 -1.61 7.19
CA GLY A 33 21.39 -0.18 7.45
C GLY A 33 20.11 0.43 6.88
N PHE A 34 19.18 -0.38 6.36
CA PHE A 34 17.87 0.10 5.95
C PHE A 34 16.97 0.34 7.16
N ASN A 35 16.28 1.47 7.18
CA ASN A 35 15.36 1.85 8.24
C ASN A 35 13.88 1.86 7.82
N MET A 36 13.60 1.60 6.53
CA MET A 36 12.25 1.53 5.97
C MET A 36 12.15 0.35 4.99
N ASP A 37 11.04 -0.38 5.02
CA ASP A 37 10.71 -1.45 4.08
C ASP A 37 9.35 -1.13 3.40
N PHE A 38 9.33 -1.05 2.08
CA PHE A 38 8.11 -0.85 1.29
C PHE A 38 7.25 -2.14 1.27
N ALA A 39 6.85 -2.54 2.45
CA ALA A 39 6.01 -3.69 2.77
C ALA A 39 5.23 -3.42 4.07
N PRO A 40 4.06 -4.05 4.24
CA PRO A 40 3.45 -5.09 3.43
C PRO A 40 2.58 -4.55 2.29
N SER A 41 2.25 -5.45 1.32
CA SER A 41 1.13 -5.22 0.41
C SER A 41 -0.18 -5.37 1.18
N MET A 42 -1.05 -4.36 1.09
CA MET A 42 -2.43 -4.39 1.60
C MET A 42 -3.41 -4.70 0.47
N ASP A 43 -2.90 -5.00 -0.74
CA ASP A 43 -3.71 -5.26 -1.91
C ASP A 43 -4.45 -6.58 -1.81
N ILE A 44 -5.74 -6.57 -2.13
CA ILE A 44 -6.58 -7.76 -2.22
C ILE A 44 -6.55 -8.23 -3.66
N TRP A 45 -5.95 -9.39 -3.93
CA TRP A 45 -5.85 -9.92 -5.28
C TRP A 45 -7.21 -10.43 -5.77
N SER A 46 -8.04 -9.50 -6.20
CA SER A 46 -9.42 -9.76 -6.61
C SER A 46 -9.56 -10.07 -8.09
N ASN A 47 -8.61 -9.60 -8.90
CA ASN A 47 -8.56 -9.88 -10.32
C ASN A 47 -7.45 -10.93 -10.59
N PRO A 48 -7.81 -12.17 -11.01
CA PRO A 48 -6.82 -13.21 -11.31
C PRO A 48 -5.89 -12.86 -12.48
N GLU A 49 -6.30 -11.92 -13.35
CA GLU A 49 -5.48 -11.43 -14.47
C GLU A 49 -4.47 -10.36 -14.03
N ASN A 50 -4.57 -9.87 -12.80
CA ASN A 50 -3.61 -8.94 -12.23
C ASN A 50 -2.29 -9.66 -11.93
N THR A 51 -1.32 -9.48 -12.81
CA THR A 51 0.03 -10.04 -12.66
C THR A 51 0.97 -9.11 -11.90
N VAL A 52 0.56 -7.86 -11.67
CA VAL A 52 1.35 -6.84 -10.97
C VAL A 52 1.47 -7.16 -9.49
N ILE A 53 0.34 -7.42 -8.86
CA ILE A 53 0.29 -7.79 -7.44
C ILE A 53 0.55 -9.28 -7.30
N GLY A 54 -0.25 -10.13 -7.95
CA GLY A 54 -0.05 -11.57 -7.99
C GLY A 54 0.24 -12.18 -6.60
N ASP A 55 1.30 -12.95 -6.51
CA ASP A 55 1.78 -13.62 -5.29
C ASP A 55 2.35 -12.69 -4.21
N ARG A 56 2.43 -11.38 -4.47
CA ARG A 56 2.74 -10.37 -3.43
C ARG A 56 1.57 -10.11 -2.49
N ALA A 57 0.33 -10.42 -2.91
CA ALA A 57 -0.85 -10.30 -2.06
C ALA A 57 -0.89 -11.43 -1.02
N PHE A 58 -1.42 -11.13 0.16
CA PHE A 58 -1.66 -12.13 1.20
C PHE A 58 -2.92 -12.96 0.97
N GLY A 59 -3.77 -12.58 0.00
CA GLY A 59 -4.99 -13.29 -0.29
C GLY A 59 -5.90 -12.57 -1.28
N THR A 60 -7.06 -13.17 -1.49
CA THR A 60 -8.09 -12.71 -2.42
C THR A 60 -9.31 -12.10 -1.73
N ASP A 61 -9.32 -12.06 -0.41
CA ASP A 61 -10.39 -11.49 0.41
C ASP A 61 -9.85 -10.54 1.48
N ALA A 62 -10.69 -9.57 1.88
CA ALA A 62 -10.31 -8.51 2.79
C ALA A 62 -9.87 -9.01 4.16
N ALA A 63 -10.53 -10.03 4.73
CA ALA A 63 -10.23 -10.51 6.08
C ALA A 63 -8.85 -11.19 6.14
N THR A 64 -8.54 -12.03 5.14
CA THR A 64 -7.24 -12.70 5.03
C THR A 64 -6.11 -11.69 4.85
N VAL A 65 -6.27 -10.75 3.90
CA VAL A 65 -5.25 -9.73 3.64
C VAL A 65 -5.04 -8.85 4.86
N THR A 66 -6.13 -8.35 5.48
CA THR A 66 -6.05 -7.52 6.67
C THR A 66 -5.29 -8.19 7.81
N GLY A 67 -5.64 -9.45 8.13
CA GLY A 67 -4.98 -10.18 9.20
C GLY A 67 -3.49 -10.39 8.93
N ALA A 68 -3.15 -10.92 7.76
CA ALA A 68 -1.77 -11.29 7.43
C ALA A 68 -0.87 -10.05 7.19
N ALA A 69 -1.37 -9.02 6.50
CA ALA A 69 -0.59 -7.82 6.23
C ALA A 69 -0.31 -7.01 7.50
N ASN A 70 -1.29 -6.88 8.40
CA ASN A 70 -1.06 -6.20 9.68
C ASN A 70 -0.06 -6.94 10.57
N GLU A 71 -0.12 -8.27 10.62
CA GLU A 71 0.88 -9.06 11.35
C GLU A 71 2.29 -8.92 10.71
N ALA A 72 2.37 -8.84 9.38
CA ALA A 72 3.64 -8.60 8.70
C ALA A 72 4.19 -7.19 9.03
N ALA A 73 3.34 -6.16 9.03
CA ALA A 73 3.73 -4.80 9.43
C ALA A 73 4.26 -4.75 10.86
N LEU A 74 3.58 -5.42 11.80
CA LEU A 74 4.05 -5.58 13.18
C LEU A 74 5.41 -6.25 13.26
N GLY A 75 5.61 -7.32 12.48
CA GLY A 75 6.89 -8.01 12.42
C GLY A 75 8.03 -7.12 11.93
N ILE A 76 7.77 -6.26 10.92
CA ILE A 76 8.73 -5.29 10.40
C ILE A 76 9.03 -4.23 11.47
N LEU A 77 7.99 -3.65 12.07
CA LEU A 77 8.12 -2.61 13.08
C LEU A 77 8.88 -3.10 14.33
N SER A 78 8.60 -4.33 14.78
CA SER A 78 9.27 -4.95 15.93
C SER A 78 10.77 -5.14 15.73
N GLY A 79 11.20 -5.27 14.48
CA GLY A 79 12.61 -5.33 14.11
C GLY A 79 13.29 -3.97 13.96
N GLY A 80 12.61 -2.86 14.29
CA GLY A 80 13.16 -1.50 14.23
C GLY A 80 13.19 -0.90 12.83
N VAL A 81 12.41 -1.45 11.89
CA VAL A 81 12.28 -0.97 10.51
C VAL A 81 10.86 -0.42 10.32
N ILE A 82 10.73 0.67 9.60
CA ILE A 82 9.45 1.33 9.30
C ILE A 82 8.72 0.54 8.21
N PRO A 83 7.55 -0.07 8.48
CA PRO A 83 6.73 -0.67 7.45
C PRO A 83 5.97 0.39 6.65
N VAL A 84 5.76 0.14 5.36
CA VAL A 84 4.96 0.99 4.47
C VAL A 84 3.82 0.17 3.89
N ALA A 85 2.58 0.48 4.27
CA ALA A 85 1.39 -0.16 3.71
C ALA A 85 1.16 0.27 2.27
N LYS A 86 0.97 -0.68 1.36
CA LYS A 86 0.86 -0.39 -0.07
C LYS A 86 -0.10 -1.34 -0.79
N HIS A 87 -0.66 -0.95 -1.89
CA HIS A 87 -0.60 0.32 -2.63
C HIS A 87 -1.97 1.00 -2.52
N PHE A 88 -2.05 2.07 -1.74
CA PHE A 88 -3.31 2.79 -1.50
C PHE A 88 -3.86 3.42 -2.80
N PRO A 89 -5.17 3.39 -3.08
CA PRO A 89 -6.27 2.82 -2.29
C PRO A 89 -6.59 1.34 -2.57
N GLY A 90 -5.73 0.60 -3.27
CA GLY A 90 -5.85 -0.81 -3.58
C GLY A 90 -5.55 -1.12 -5.05
N HIS A 91 -4.51 -1.90 -5.31
CA HIS A 91 -4.01 -2.22 -6.67
C HIS A 91 -4.40 -3.64 -7.13
N GLY A 92 -5.05 -4.43 -6.29
CA GLY A 92 -5.29 -5.85 -6.55
C GLY A 92 -6.36 -6.17 -7.59
N ASP A 93 -7.19 -5.19 -7.97
CA ASP A 93 -8.26 -5.31 -8.96
C ASP A 93 -7.90 -4.77 -10.36
N THR A 94 -6.74 -4.15 -10.50
CA THR A 94 -6.32 -3.54 -11.77
C THR A 94 -6.00 -4.60 -12.83
N ALA A 95 -6.31 -4.29 -14.09
CA ALA A 95 -5.99 -5.14 -15.23
C ALA A 95 -4.70 -4.73 -15.95
N VAL A 96 -4.23 -3.51 -15.72
CA VAL A 96 -3.04 -2.92 -16.35
C VAL A 96 -1.93 -2.78 -15.33
N ASP A 97 -0.71 -3.12 -15.73
CA ASP A 97 0.49 -2.89 -14.92
C ASP A 97 0.91 -1.42 -15.00
N SER A 98 0.98 -0.76 -13.84
CA SER A 98 1.38 0.64 -13.71
C SER A 98 2.81 0.95 -14.18
N HIS A 99 3.66 -0.07 -14.36
CA HIS A 99 4.96 0.09 -15.00
C HIS A 99 4.86 0.40 -16.51
N TYR A 100 3.76 0.02 -17.16
CA TYR A 100 3.58 0.13 -18.61
C TYR A 100 2.46 1.08 -19.03
N GLY A 101 1.57 1.48 -18.13
CA GLY A 101 0.47 2.38 -18.43
C GLY A 101 -0.34 2.73 -17.18
N LEU A 102 -1.25 3.68 -17.29
CA LEU A 102 -2.09 4.12 -16.17
C LEU A 102 -3.24 3.13 -15.94
N PRO A 103 -3.24 2.36 -14.83
CA PRO A 103 -4.37 1.50 -14.48
C PRO A 103 -5.61 2.33 -14.15
N VAL A 104 -6.77 1.82 -14.50
CA VAL A 104 -8.07 2.46 -14.22
C VAL A 104 -8.91 1.53 -13.36
N VAL A 105 -9.50 2.10 -12.30
CA VAL A 105 -10.47 1.44 -11.43
C VAL A 105 -11.73 2.28 -11.38
N ASP A 106 -12.85 1.67 -11.78
CA ASP A 106 -14.17 2.32 -11.82
C ASP A 106 -15.04 1.78 -10.68
N LYS A 107 -14.67 2.14 -9.45
CA LYS A 107 -15.40 1.80 -8.23
C LYS A 107 -15.78 3.06 -7.47
N THR A 108 -16.98 3.02 -6.88
CA THR A 108 -17.43 4.07 -5.96
C THR A 108 -16.67 3.97 -4.63
N LEU A 109 -16.75 5.02 -3.82
CA LEU A 109 -16.15 5.03 -2.49
C LEU A 109 -16.74 3.91 -1.62
N GLU A 110 -18.06 3.71 -1.68
CA GLU A 110 -18.76 2.67 -0.92
C GLU A 110 -18.23 1.26 -1.27
N GLU A 111 -18.02 0.98 -2.57
CA GLU A 111 -17.45 -0.29 -3.01
C GLU A 111 -16.01 -0.52 -2.53
N LEU A 112 -15.21 0.56 -2.51
CA LEU A 112 -13.85 0.52 -1.97
C LEU A 112 -13.84 0.31 -0.45
N GLU A 113 -14.76 0.95 0.28
CA GLU A 113 -14.90 0.81 1.72
C GLU A 113 -15.31 -0.60 2.15
N GLU A 114 -16.13 -1.27 1.33
CA GLU A 114 -16.55 -2.65 1.59
C GLU A 114 -15.40 -3.66 1.42
N ARG A 115 -14.34 -3.30 0.68
CA ARG A 115 -13.31 -4.26 0.30
C ARG A 115 -11.88 -3.71 0.31
N GLU A 116 -11.49 -2.89 -0.66
CA GLU A 116 -10.11 -2.49 -0.87
C GLU A 116 -9.54 -1.65 0.28
N LEU A 117 -10.35 -0.80 0.87
CA LEU A 117 -9.94 0.07 1.98
C LEU A 117 -9.93 -0.62 3.34
N VAL A 118 -10.54 -1.80 3.49
CA VAL A 118 -10.62 -2.51 4.78
C VAL A 118 -9.23 -2.76 5.40
N PRO A 119 -8.22 -3.30 4.66
CA PRO A 119 -6.88 -3.50 5.22
C PRO A 119 -6.20 -2.20 5.65
N PHE A 120 -6.34 -1.13 4.86
CA PHE A 120 -5.76 0.18 5.17
C PHE A 120 -6.44 0.82 6.37
N ARG A 121 -7.77 0.83 6.42
CA ARG A 121 -8.55 1.39 7.54
C ARG A 121 -8.13 0.72 8.85
N GLN A 122 -7.97 -0.61 8.86
CA GLN A 122 -7.56 -1.32 10.06
C GLN A 122 -6.09 -1.08 10.43
N ALA A 123 -5.22 -0.86 9.46
CA ALA A 123 -3.82 -0.52 9.71
C ALA A 123 -3.65 0.91 10.27
N ILE A 124 -4.56 1.81 9.89
CA ILE A 124 -4.59 3.22 10.34
C ILE A 124 -5.25 3.34 11.72
N ASP A 125 -6.28 2.52 12.00
CA ASP A 125 -7.00 2.56 13.28
C ASP A 125 -6.12 2.05 14.43
N THR A 126 -5.66 2.98 15.25
CA THR A 126 -4.77 2.72 16.39
C THR A 126 -5.41 1.86 17.48
N THR A 127 -6.73 1.73 17.49
CA THR A 127 -7.44 1.07 18.59
C THR A 127 -7.46 -0.44 18.49
N CYS A 128 -7.15 -1.01 17.31
CA CYS A 128 -7.48 -2.41 17.02
C CYS A 128 -6.32 -3.40 17.04
N VAL A 129 -5.08 -3.05 16.74
CA VAL A 129 -4.09 -4.07 16.37
C VAL A 129 -2.75 -3.99 17.11
N TYR A 130 -2.28 -2.84 17.49
CA TYR A 130 -0.88 -2.67 17.93
C TYR A 130 -0.69 -2.54 19.44
N GLY A 131 -1.59 -3.05 20.24
CA GLY A 131 -1.60 -2.99 21.72
C GLY A 131 -0.33 -3.47 22.44
N THR A 132 0.69 -3.92 21.72
CA THR A 132 2.00 -4.30 22.26
C THR A 132 3.06 -3.20 22.09
N TYR A 133 2.83 -2.21 21.20
CA TYR A 133 3.78 -1.13 20.90
C TYR A 133 3.23 0.27 21.19
N GLY A 134 2.17 0.38 22.01
CA GLY A 134 1.44 1.63 22.19
C GLY A 134 0.51 1.92 21.02
N ASP A 135 -0.17 3.04 21.05
CA ASP A 135 -1.19 3.46 20.10
C ASP A 135 -0.62 3.83 18.70
N ALA A 136 0.22 2.96 18.12
CA ALA A 136 0.89 3.26 16.85
C ALA A 136 0.13 2.68 15.67
N ALA A 137 -0.51 3.54 14.90
CA ALA A 137 -0.96 3.27 13.54
C ALA A 137 0.22 2.83 12.65
N ILE A 138 -0.08 2.29 11.47
CA ILE A 138 0.95 2.10 10.43
C ILE A 138 1.67 3.44 10.19
N PRO A 139 3.01 3.50 10.26
CA PRO A 139 3.72 4.77 10.22
C PRO A 139 3.81 5.40 8.83
N ALA A 140 3.65 4.60 7.77
CA ALA A 140 3.74 5.09 6.40
C ALA A 140 2.78 4.35 5.45
N VAL A 141 2.27 5.06 4.46
CA VAL A 141 1.40 4.55 3.38
C VAL A 141 1.96 4.97 2.04
N MET A 142 2.05 4.03 1.10
CA MET A 142 2.41 4.30 -0.28
C MET A 142 1.16 4.38 -1.15
N VAL A 143 1.05 5.47 -1.92
CA VAL A 143 -0.07 5.72 -2.84
C VAL A 143 0.31 5.29 -4.26
N ALA A 144 -0.55 4.48 -4.87
CA ALA A 144 -0.38 3.94 -6.21
C ALA A 144 -0.66 4.98 -7.32
N HIS A 145 -0.13 4.68 -8.51
CA HIS A 145 -0.47 5.42 -9.73
C HIS A 145 -1.67 4.75 -10.42
N ILE A 146 -2.88 4.98 -9.88
CA ILE A 146 -4.13 4.40 -10.36
C ILE A 146 -5.15 5.53 -10.57
N LEU A 147 -5.83 5.55 -11.71
CA LEU A 147 -6.94 6.46 -11.97
C LEU A 147 -8.22 5.88 -11.35
N MET A 148 -8.70 6.51 -10.29
CA MET A 148 -9.93 6.14 -9.59
C MET A 148 -11.08 6.98 -10.12
N THR A 149 -11.73 6.55 -11.21
CA THR A 149 -12.65 7.40 -12.00
C THR A 149 -13.85 7.94 -11.22
N GLN A 150 -14.32 7.21 -10.21
CA GLN A 150 -15.44 7.63 -9.35
C GLN A 150 -15.00 8.54 -8.18
N LEU A 151 -13.69 8.60 -7.86
CA LEU A 151 -13.15 9.50 -6.83
C LEU A 151 -12.56 10.76 -7.46
N ASP A 152 -11.70 10.57 -8.45
CA ASP A 152 -11.08 11.66 -9.20
C ASP A 152 -10.79 11.20 -10.65
N PRO A 153 -11.62 11.62 -11.62
CA PRO A 153 -11.43 11.22 -13.01
C PRO A 153 -10.27 11.93 -13.72
N ASP A 154 -9.73 12.99 -13.11
CA ASP A 154 -8.75 13.87 -13.74
C ASP A 154 -7.30 13.50 -13.35
N TRP A 155 -7.11 12.93 -12.14
CA TRP A 155 -5.78 12.69 -11.58
C TRP A 155 -5.62 11.26 -11.04
N PRO A 156 -4.49 10.59 -11.32
CA PRO A 156 -4.16 9.32 -10.64
C PRO A 156 -4.04 9.54 -9.14
N ALA A 157 -4.33 8.51 -8.34
CA ALA A 157 -4.45 8.59 -6.89
C ALA A 157 -3.27 9.30 -6.21
N SER A 158 -2.04 9.02 -6.64
CA SER A 158 -0.82 9.64 -6.10
C SER A 158 -0.66 11.14 -6.39
N LEU A 159 -1.40 11.66 -7.39
CA LEU A 159 -1.42 13.08 -7.78
C LEU A 159 -2.75 13.76 -7.43
N SER A 160 -3.69 13.02 -6.84
CA SER A 160 -5.03 13.50 -6.52
C SER A 160 -5.12 14.00 -5.09
N HIS A 161 -5.38 15.30 -4.92
CA HIS A 161 -5.68 15.89 -3.60
C HIS A 161 -6.93 15.26 -2.97
N LYS A 162 -7.93 14.86 -3.78
CA LYS A 162 -9.14 14.20 -3.27
C LYS A 162 -8.81 12.85 -2.63
N VAL A 163 -7.86 12.10 -3.23
CA VAL A 163 -7.48 10.78 -2.74
C VAL A 163 -6.47 10.87 -1.59
N VAL A 164 -5.39 11.64 -1.76
CA VAL A 164 -4.32 11.72 -0.75
C VAL A 164 -4.79 12.53 0.46
N THR A 165 -5.21 13.76 0.27
CA THR A 165 -5.64 14.60 1.39
C THR A 165 -7.07 14.24 1.82
N GLY A 166 -8.02 14.24 0.90
CA GLY A 166 -9.43 14.04 1.24
C GLY A 166 -9.69 12.66 1.83
N LEU A 167 -9.39 11.59 1.08
CA LEU A 167 -9.72 10.24 1.54
C LEU A 167 -8.72 9.72 2.59
N LEU A 168 -7.41 9.74 2.30
CA LEU A 168 -6.45 9.11 3.21
C LEU A 168 -6.24 9.90 4.50
N ARG A 169 -6.01 11.22 4.40
CA ARG A 169 -5.70 12.02 5.60
C ARG A 169 -6.95 12.44 6.37
N GLU A 170 -7.94 13.00 5.69
CA GLU A 170 -9.10 13.61 6.37
C GLU A 170 -10.16 12.55 6.73
N GLU A 171 -10.54 11.66 5.80
CA GLU A 171 -11.62 10.70 6.03
C GLU A 171 -11.13 9.47 6.81
N LEU A 172 -9.99 8.86 6.43
CA LEU A 172 -9.39 7.74 7.15
C LEU A 172 -8.59 8.17 8.38
N GLY A 173 -8.28 9.46 8.55
CA GLY A 173 -7.56 10.01 9.69
C GLY A 173 -6.07 9.66 9.74
N PHE A 174 -5.44 9.43 8.59
CA PHE A 174 -4.02 9.06 8.54
C PHE A 174 -3.11 10.28 8.74
N ASP A 175 -2.34 10.27 9.82
CA ASP A 175 -1.40 11.35 10.19
C ASP A 175 0.09 10.96 10.02
N GLY A 176 0.36 9.80 9.43
CA GLY A 176 1.72 9.32 9.14
C GLY A 176 2.31 9.83 7.83
N VAL A 177 3.43 9.25 7.43
CA VAL A 177 4.13 9.58 6.19
C VAL A 177 3.41 9.01 4.97
N VAL A 178 3.06 9.85 4.02
CA VAL A 178 2.53 9.43 2.72
C VAL A 178 3.63 9.49 1.67
N CYS A 179 3.97 8.35 1.08
CA CYS A 179 4.91 8.31 -0.04
C CYS A 179 4.19 7.99 -1.36
N THR A 180 4.77 8.45 -2.46
CA THR A 180 4.35 8.00 -3.80
C THR A 180 4.91 6.61 -4.08
N ASP A 181 4.33 5.88 -5.04
CA ASP A 181 5.08 4.89 -5.79
C ASP A 181 6.12 5.58 -6.68
N ASP A 182 6.96 4.85 -7.42
CA ASP A 182 8.05 5.40 -8.23
C ASP A 182 7.51 6.30 -9.35
N LEU A 183 7.81 7.61 -9.30
CA LEU A 183 7.34 8.61 -10.25
C LEU A 183 7.92 8.41 -11.68
N THR A 184 8.90 7.52 -11.84
CA THR A 184 9.45 7.17 -13.15
C THR A 184 8.65 6.09 -13.87
N MET A 185 7.66 5.49 -13.21
CA MET A 185 6.80 4.45 -13.80
C MET A 185 6.00 4.97 -14.99
N GLY A 186 5.75 4.10 -15.97
CA GLY A 186 5.04 4.42 -17.21
C GLY A 186 3.66 5.07 -17.00
N ALA A 187 2.95 4.67 -15.93
CA ALA A 187 1.67 5.26 -15.56
C ALA A 187 1.70 6.80 -15.44
N LEU A 188 2.83 7.38 -15.04
CA LEU A 188 3.01 8.82 -14.95
C LEU A 188 3.92 9.37 -16.02
N SER A 189 5.05 8.72 -16.31
CA SER A 189 6.10 9.26 -17.17
C SER A 189 5.68 9.44 -18.64
N GLU A 190 4.62 8.76 -19.06
CA GLU A 190 4.05 8.93 -20.42
C GLU A 190 3.21 10.21 -20.57
N THR A 191 2.72 10.76 -19.46
CA THR A 191 1.84 11.94 -19.46
C THR A 191 2.49 13.15 -18.80
N TRP A 192 3.16 12.94 -17.67
CA TRP A 192 3.80 13.99 -16.87
C TRP A 192 5.31 13.76 -16.82
N GLY A 193 6.09 14.80 -16.90
CA GLY A 193 7.50 14.71 -16.57
C GLY A 193 7.69 14.47 -15.06
N VAL A 194 8.76 13.76 -14.66
CA VAL A 194 9.04 13.43 -13.24
C VAL A 194 9.00 14.68 -12.33
N GLY A 195 9.53 15.80 -12.80
CA GLY A 195 9.51 17.05 -12.02
C GLY A 195 8.10 17.63 -11.83
N GLU A 196 7.23 17.54 -12.84
CA GLU A 196 5.82 17.95 -12.74
C GLU A 196 5.04 17.01 -11.84
N ALA A 197 5.19 15.71 -12.03
CA ALA A 197 4.57 14.70 -11.17
C ALA A 197 4.98 14.88 -9.69
N ALA A 198 6.24 15.20 -9.43
CA ALA A 198 6.73 15.48 -8.08
C ALA A 198 6.02 16.68 -7.43
N VAL A 199 5.84 17.78 -8.16
CA VAL A 199 5.11 18.96 -7.66
C VAL A 199 3.66 18.61 -7.37
N LEU A 200 2.98 17.94 -8.32
CA LEU A 200 1.58 17.54 -8.17
C LEU A 200 1.38 16.57 -6.99
N ALA A 201 2.30 15.63 -6.78
CA ALA A 201 2.24 14.72 -5.64
C ALA A 201 2.36 15.45 -4.29
N VAL A 202 3.24 16.45 -4.18
CA VAL A 202 3.34 17.30 -2.98
C VAL A 202 2.07 18.12 -2.79
N GLU A 203 1.53 18.71 -3.86
CA GLU A 203 0.26 19.45 -3.82
C GLU A 203 -0.92 18.54 -3.45
N ALA A 204 -0.89 17.26 -3.83
CA ALA A 204 -1.86 16.26 -3.41
C ALA A 204 -1.78 15.92 -1.92
N GLY A 205 -0.61 16.12 -1.27
CA GLY A 205 -0.40 15.87 0.16
C GLY A 205 0.60 14.74 0.47
N CYS A 206 1.41 14.30 -0.52
CA CYS A 206 2.50 13.36 -0.28
C CYS A 206 3.70 14.04 0.40
N ASP A 207 4.38 13.32 1.31
CA ASP A 207 5.54 13.79 2.06
C ASP A 207 6.86 13.29 1.47
N LEU A 208 6.86 12.07 0.90
CA LEU A 208 8.03 11.39 0.37
C LEU A 208 7.80 11.00 -1.09
N LEU A 209 8.72 11.36 -1.96
CA LEU A 209 8.65 11.09 -3.38
C LEU A 209 9.70 10.06 -3.76
N LEU A 210 9.28 8.98 -4.46
CA LEU A 210 10.21 7.99 -5.01
C LEU A 210 10.54 8.33 -6.45
N VAL A 211 11.83 8.36 -6.79
CA VAL A 211 12.37 8.66 -8.12
C VAL A 211 13.57 7.75 -8.42
#